data_5075176d5e2d2f38249d4e5864084628
#
_entry.id   5075176d5e2d2f38249d4e5864084628
#
_cell.length_a   1.000
_cell.length_b   1.000
_cell.length_c   1.000
_cell.angle_alpha   90.00
_cell.angle_beta   90.00
_cell.angle_gamma   90.00
#
_symmetry.space_group_name_H-M   'P 1'
#
loop_
_entity.id
_entity.type
_entity.pdbx_description
1 polymer ?
#
loop_
_entity_poly.entity_id
_entity_poly.type
_entity_poly.pdbx_seq_one_letter_code
_entity_poly.pdbx_strand_id
1 'polypeptide(L)'
;ITVVVLVPLVMALLPTPKVTAQEEHKHLPSRIMNGLGLFLIGRRATILIFGATAILAAWSVYYGKNPPIGESKPGSPILFADSEYNVAAAHIAEKFAGANQFSIYFEGDKTHKMKEPEVVAMMQEFGRYMADTFNYGGTREIPHLVRSINRLYHYDDPRWSLIPTSQKDIGNTLFMYEAGAAMPGVILEYMDLE
;
A
#
# COMPACT_ATOMS: atom_id res chain seq x y z
N ILE A 1 5.95 -4.52 -23.54
CA ILE A 1 5.86 -3.63 -24.74
C ILE A 1 7.21 -3.60 -25.46
N THR A 2 8.35 -3.42 -24.77
CA THR A 2 9.68 -3.32 -25.39
C THR A 2 10.07 -4.53 -26.23
N VAL A 3 9.79 -5.76 -25.76
CA VAL A 3 10.14 -6.99 -26.48
C VAL A 3 9.29 -7.17 -27.75
N VAL A 4 7.99 -6.84 -27.68
CA VAL A 4 7.06 -7.03 -28.80
C VAL A 4 7.33 -6.06 -29.96
N VAL A 5 7.87 -4.89 -29.67
CA VAL A 5 8.18 -3.86 -30.68
C VAL A 5 9.64 -3.90 -31.10
N LEU A 6 10.56 -4.04 -30.15
CA LEU A 6 12.01 -3.96 -30.39
C LEU A 6 12.51 -5.17 -31.19
N VAL A 7 12.06 -6.39 -30.87
CA VAL A 7 12.54 -7.60 -31.56
C VAL A 7 12.15 -7.61 -33.03
N PRO A 8 10.91 -7.35 -33.44
CA PRO A 8 10.58 -7.23 -34.87
C PRO A 8 11.33 -6.09 -35.59
N LEU A 9 11.52 -4.95 -34.90
CA LEU A 9 12.26 -3.82 -35.46
C LEU A 9 13.73 -4.17 -35.74
N VAL A 10 14.38 -4.81 -34.78
CA VAL A 10 15.77 -5.28 -34.94
C VAL A 10 15.87 -6.32 -36.03
N MET A 11 14.93 -7.27 -36.09
CA MET A 11 14.90 -8.27 -37.15
C MET A 11 14.68 -7.66 -38.55
N ALA A 12 13.93 -6.59 -38.67
CA ALA A 12 13.70 -5.87 -39.94
C ALA A 12 14.96 -5.10 -40.39
N LEU A 13 15.82 -4.71 -39.46
CA LEU A 13 17.09 -4.00 -39.75
C LEU A 13 18.28 -4.94 -40.05
N LEU A 14 18.15 -6.21 -39.69
CA LEU A 14 19.20 -7.19 -39.92
C LEU A 14 19.17 -7.66 -41.40
N PRO A 15 20.34 -7.88 -42.02
CA PRO A 15 20.41 -8.44 -43.37
C PRO A 15 19.73 -9.81 -43.40
N THR A 16 18.93 -10.08 -44.43
CA THR A 16 18.22 -11.35 -44.59
C THR A 16 19.23 -12.51 -44.56
N PRO A 17 19.05 -13.50 -43.71
CA PRO A 17 19.94 -14.63 -43.63
C PRO A 17 19.95 -15.35 -44.99
N LYS A 18 21.14 -15.69 -45.55
CA LYS A 18 21.26 -16.51 -46.71
C LYS A 18 20.67 -17.88 -46.38
N VAL A 19 19.54 -18.22 -46.98
CA VAL A 19 18.94 -19.54 -46.87
C VAL A 19 19.86 -20.54 -47.56
N THR A 20 20.72 -21.20 -46.80
CA THR A 20 21.37 -22.41 -47.25
C THR A 20 20.27 -23.46 -47.28
N ALA A 21 20.08 -24.11 -48.46
CA ALA A 21 19.12 -25.17 -48.63
C ALA A 21 19.34 -26.26 -47.58
N GLN A 22 18.56 -26.19 -46.52
CA GLN A 22 18.62 -27.15 -45.43
C GLN A 22 17.59 -28.23 -45.75
N GLU A 23 18.05 -29.47 -45.69
CA GLU A 23 17.28 -30.67 -45.92
C GLU A 23 15.89 -30.60 -45.28
N GLU A 24 14.91 -31.00 -46.09
CA GLU A 24 13.51 -31.12 -45.75
C GLU A 24 13.29 -32.08 -44.58
N HIS A 25 13.60 -31.67 -43.36
CA HIS A 25 13.15 -32.38 -42.19
C HIS A 25 11.62 -32.22 -42.12
N LYS A 26 10.92 -33.24 -42.55
CA LYS A 26 9.47 -33.40 -42.36
C LYS A 26 9.11 -33.46 -40.89
N HIS A 27 9.17 -32.35 -40.21
CA HIS A 27 8.68 -32.26 -38.84
C HIS A 27 7.16 -32.06 -38.84
N LEU A 28 6.44 -32.90 -38.09
CA LEU A 28 5.00 -32.75 -37.84
C LEU A 28 4.56 -31.31 -37.47
N PRO A 29 5.40 -30.47 -36.77
CA PRO A 29 5.03 -29.09 -36.51
C PRO A 29 4.83 -28.19 -37.74
N SER A 30 5.49 -28.48 -38.88
CA SER A 30 5.37 -27.64 -40.08
C SER A 30 3.99 -27.67 -40.72
N ARG A 31 3.28 -28.81 -40.66
CA ARG A 31 1.89 -28.92 -41.18
C ARG A 31 0.89 -28.16 -40.32
N ILE A 32 1.05 -28.27 -39.01
CA ILE A 32 0.21 -27.54 -38.03
C ILE A 32 0.47 -26.03 -38.15
N MET A 33 1.74 -25.63 -38.21
CA MET A 33 2.13 -24.22 -38.40
C MET A 33 1.64 -23.62 -39.72
N ASN A 34 1.76 -24.36 -40.84
CA ASN A 34 1.24 -23.89 -42.14
C ASN A 34 -0.30 -23.82 -42.12
N GLY A 35 -0.99 -24.79 -41.53
CA GLY A 35 -2.45 -24.78 -41.38
C GLY A 35 -2.91 -23.60 -40.51
N LEU A 36 -2.24 -23.36 -39.39
CA LEU A 36 -2.49 -22.21 -38.52
C LEU A 36 -2.19 -20.89 -39.22
N GLY A 37 -1.07 -20.81 -39.95
CA GLY A 37 -0.70 -19.63 -40.72
C GLY A 37 -1.75 -19.27 -41.78
N LEU A 38 -2.19 -20.26 -42.58
CA LEU A 38 -3.23 -20.05 -43.59
C LEU A 38 -4.59 -19.69 -42.95
N PHE A 39 -4.93 -20.28 -41.83
CA PHE A 39 -6.13 -19.92 -41.07
C PHE A 39 -6.06 -18.46 -40.55
N LEU A 40 -4.94 -18.06 -39.99
CA LEU A 40 -4.74 -16.72 -39.44
C LEU A 40 -4.73 -15.60 -40.50
N ILE A 41 -4.29 -15.89 -41.71
CA ILE A 41 -4.30 -14.95 -42.85
C ILE A 41 -5.70 -14.78 -43.46
N GLY A 42 -6.62 -15.72 -43.18
CA GLY A 42 -7.99 -15.67 -43.68
C GLY A 42 -8.77 -14.45 -43.12
N ARG A 43 -9.44 -13.69 -44.02
CA ARG A 43 -10.23 -12.51 -43.63
C ARG A 43 -11.22 -12.78 -42.48
N ARG A 44 -11.78 -13.99 -42.42
CA ARG A 44 -12.70 -14.40 -41.33
C ARG A 44 -11.96 -14.56 -40.00
N ALA A 45 -10.79 -15.17 -40.00
CA ALA A 45 -9.97 -15.34 -38.80
C ALA A 45 -9.46 -13.98 -38.28
N THR A 46 -9.06 -13.10 -39.18
CA THR A 46 -8.66 -11.73 -38.83
C THR A 46 -9.79 -11.00 -38.11
N ILE A 47 -11.03 -11.05 -38.62
CA ILE A 47 -12.19 -10.42 -37.98
C ILE A 47 -12.47 -11.05 -36.61
N LEU A 48 -12.38 -12.38 -36.47
CA LEU A 48 -12.58 -13.07 -35.20
C LEU A 48 -11.50 -12.69 -34.15
N ILE A 49 -10.24 -12.62 -34.59
CA ILE A 49 -9.13 -12.23 -33.67
C ILE A 49 -9.31 -10.79 -33.22
N PHE A 50 -9.58 -9.86 -34.16
CA PHE A 50 -9.83 -8.46 -33.78
C PHE A 50 -11.07 -8.32 -32.89
N GLY A 51 -12.15 -9.04 -33.14
CA GLY A 51 -13.33 -9.07 -32.30
C GLY A 51 -13.05 -9.60 -30.90
N ALA A 52 -12.34 -10.72 -30.79
CA ALA A 52 -11.95 -11.29 -29.50
C ALA A 52 -11.02 -10.35 -28.73
N THR A 53 -10.05 -9.74 -29.41
CA THR A 53 -9.15 -8.77 -28.78
C THR A 53 -9.89 -7.53 -28.29
N ALA A 54 -10.84 -7.02 -29.07
CA ALA A 54 -11.67 -5.88 -28.66
C ALA A 54 -12.54 -6.21 -27.42
N ILE A 55 -13.13 -7.42 -27.39
CA ILE A 55 -13.90 -7.89 -26.22
C ILE A 55 -13.00 -8.02 -24.99
N LEU A 56 -11.82 -8.62 -25.13
CA LEU A 56 -10.85 -8.74 -24.03
C LEU A 56 -10.35 -7.38 -23.55
N ALA A 57 -10.13 -6.44 -24.46
CA ALA A 57 -9.74 -5.07 -24.11
C ALA A 57 -10.85 -4.35 -23.34
N ALA A 58 -12.10 -4.44 -23.82
CA ALA A 58 -13.25 -3.86 -23.12
C ALA A 58 -13.46 -4.48 -21.73
N TRP A 59 -13.30 -5.79 -21.62
CA TRP A 59 -13.34 -6.53 -20.36
C TRP A 59 -12.24 -6.08 -19.41
N SER A 60 -11.00 -5.96 -19.90
CA SER A 60 -9.86 -5.48 -19.13
C SER A 60 -10.05 -4.06 -18.60
N VAL A 61 -10.58 -3.15 -19.44
CA VAL A 61 -10.91 -1.77 -19.03
C VAL A 61 -12.02 -1.77 -17.97
N TYR A 62 -13.06 -2.60 -18.14
CA TYR A 62 -14.16 -2.67 -17.16
C TYR A 62 -13.69 -3.12 -15.78
N TYR A 63 -12.88 -4.18 -15.70
CA TYR A 63 -12.34 -4.68 -14.43
C TYR A 63 -11.14 -3.89 -13.91
N GLY A 64 -10.38 -3.23 -14.79
CA GLY A 64 -9.22 -2.43 -14.45
C GLY A 64 -9.53 -1.01 -13.96
N LYS A 65 -10.80 -0.58 -13.96
CA LYS A 65 -11.17 0.79 -13.53
C LYS A 65 -10.87 1.08 -12.06
N ASN A 66 -10.99 0.06 -11.21
CA ASN A 66 -10.76 0.19 -9.77
C ASN A 66 -9.86 -0.95 -9.28
N PRO A 67 -8.59 -0.99 -9.68
CA PRO A 67 -7.67 -1.96 -9.12
C PRO A 67 -7.55 -1.68 -7.62
N PRO A 68 -7.63 -2.69 -6.75
CA PRO A 68 -7.31 -2.51 -5.34
C PRO A 68 -5.86 -2.06 -5.24
N ILE A 69 -5.65 -0.85 -4.74
CA ILE A 69 -4.31 -0.30 -4.50
C ILE A 69 -3.94 -0.63 -3.06
N GLY A 70 -2.82 -1.32 -2.86
CA GLY A 70 -2.31 -1.70 -1.55
C GLY A 70 -2.63 -3.14 -1.15
N GLU A 71 -2.14 -3.52 0.01
CA GLU A 71 -2.36 -4.84 0.59
C GLU A 71 -3.69 -4.84 1.36
N SER A 72 -4.72 -5.44 0.79
CA SER A 72 -6.06 -5.51 1.39
C SER A 72 -6.19 -6.58 2.48
N LYS A 73 -5.21 -7.45 2.63
CA LYS A 73 -5.21 -8.54 3.62
C LYS A 73 -3.89 -8.56 4.41
N PRO A 74 -3.94 -8.94 5.70
CA PRO A 74 -2.72 -9.18 6.46
C PRO A 74 -1.89 -10.30 5.82
N GLY A 75 -0.56 -10.12 5.80
CA GLY A 75 0.36 -11.10 5.26
C GLY A 75 1.00 -10.69 3.93
N SER A 76 1.60 -11.65 3.25
CA SER A 76 2.28 -11.44 1.97
C SER A 76 1.46 -11.96 0.80
N PRO A 77 1.21 -11.14 -0.24
CA PRO A 77 0.49 -11.55 -1.43
C PRO A 77 1.28 -12.56 -2.29
N ILE A 78 2.59 -12.70 -2.06
CA ILE A 78 3.47 -13.62 -2.79
C ILE A 78 3.34 -15.07 -2.25
N LEU A 79 2.91 -15.22 -1.00
CA LEU A 79 2.76 -16.52 -0.35
C LEU A 79 1.33 -17.04 -0.50
N PHE A 80 1.17 -18.35 -0.44
CA PHE A 80 -0.16 -18.97 -0.40
C PHE A 80 -0.94 -18.49 0.83
N ALA A 81 -2.26 -18.39 0.70
CA ALA A 81 -3.13 -17.89 1.78
C ALA A 81 -3.06 -18.74 3.06
N ASP A 82 -2.80 -20.03 2.92
CA ASP A 82 -2.66 -21.03 3.99
C ASP A 82 -1.23 -21.18 4.49
N SER A 83 -0.28 -20.39 4.01
CA SER A 83 1.09 -20.40 4.52
C SER A 83 1.12 -20.02 6.01
N GLU A 84 2.02 -20.62 6.76
CA GLU A 84 2.21 -20.34 8.19
C GLU A 84 2.35 -18.85 8.48
N TYR A 85 3.10 -18.14 7.63
CA TYR A 85 3.27 -16.70 7.72
C TYR A 85 1.93 -15.93 7.58
N ASN A 86 1.13 -16.25 6.56
CA ASN A 86 -0.13 -15.56 6.32
C ASN A 86 -1.18 -15.87 7.39
N VAL A 87 -1.21 -17.10 7.88
CA VAL A 87 -2.06 -17.50 9.02
C VAL A 87 -1.65 -16.75 10.29
N ALA A 88 -0.35 -16.71 10.60
CA ALA A 88 0.16 -15.97 11.75
C ALA A 88 -0.13 -14.46 11.63
N ALA A 89 0.09 -13.86 10.46
CA ALA A 89 -0.20 -12.45 10.20
C ALA A 89 -1.70 -12.12 10.39
N ALA A 90 -2.59 -13.02 9.94
CA ALA A 90 -4.03 -12.85 10.15
C ALA A 90 -4.40 -12.90 11.65
N HIS A 91 -3.82 -13.82 12.41
CA HIS A 91 -4.03 -13.88 13.87
C HIS A 91 -3.49 -12.66 14.59
N ILE A 92 -2.32 -12.15 14.19
CA ILE A 92 -1.78 -10.91 14.75
C ILE A 92 -2.70 -9.73 14.44
N ALA A 93 -3.19 -9.62 13.21
CA ALA A 93 -4.10 -8.55 12.83
C ALA A 93 -5.45 -8.61 13.57
N GLU A 94 -5.93 -9.81 13.93
CA GLU A 94 -7.17 -10.00 14.67
C GLU A 94 -7.02 -9.71 16.19
N LYS A 95 -5.89 -10.07 16.78
CA LYS A 95 -5.68 -10.02 18.25
C LYS A 95 -4.98 -8.77 18.74
N PHE A 96 -4.28 -8.07 17.86
CA PHE A 96 -3.49 -6.87 18.17
C PHE A 96 -3.98 -5.67 17.33
N ALA A 97 -3.32 -4.53 17.50
CA ALA A 97 -3.65 -3.28 16.81
C ALA A 97 -3.44 -3.29 15.28
N GLY A 98 -3.22 -4.46 14.68
CA GLY A 98 -3.01 -4.64 13.25
C GLY A 98 -1.56 -4.96 12.89
N ALA A 99 -1.37 -5.56 11.72
CA ALA A 99 -0.05 -5.91 11.20
C ALA A 99 0.53 -4.82 10.28
N ASN A 100 -0.34 -4.06 9.63
CA ASN A 100 0.06 -3.01 8.69
C ASN A 100 -0.16 -1.64 9.34
N GLN A 101 0.92 -0.85 9.41
CA GLN A 101 0.88 0.51 9.94
C GLN A 101 0.81 1.52 8.80
N PHE A 102 0.04 2.57 8.98
CA PHE A 102 0.13 3.77 8.17
C PHE A 102 0.22 4.99 9.09
N SER A 103 0.93 6.01 8.65
CA SER A 103 1.15 7.23 9.42
C SER A 103 0.47 8.41 8.75
N ILE A 104 -0.19 9.22 9.54
CA ILE A 104 -0.78 10.48 9.11
C ILE A 104 -0.01 11.59 9.80
N TYR A 105 0.62 12.44 9.00
CA TYR A 105 1.42 13.56 9.49
C TYR A 105 0.58 14.82 9.49
N PHE A 106 0.60 15.52 10.61
CA PHE A 106 0.06 16.87 10.75
C PHE A 106 1.23 17.85 10.73
N GLU A 107 1.21 18.78 9.81
CA GLU A 107 2.26 19.80 9.67
C GLU A 107 1.71 21.15 10.10
N GLY A 108 2.46 21.89 10.91
CA GLY A 108 2.13 23.22 11.36
C GLY A 108 2.93 24.28 10.63
N ASP A 109 2.33 25.45 10.43
CA ASP A 109 2.95 26.61 9.80
C ASP A 109 3.94 27.38 10.70
N LYS A 110 4.01 27.02 11.99
CA LYS A 110 4.84 27.67 13.01
C LYS A 110 5.41 26.67 14.00
N THR A 111 6.58 26.99 14.52
CA THR A 111 7.21 26.24 15.62
C THR A 111 6.25 26.11 16.81
N HIS A 112 6.13 24.90 17.33
CA HIS A 112 5.25 24.54 18.46
C HIS A 112 3.75 24.59 18.18
N LYS A 113 3.30 24.78 16.91
CA LYS A 113 1.89 24.77 16.54
C LYS A 113 1.17 23.48 16.96
N MET A 114 1.86 22.35 16.86
CA MET A 114 1.32 21.04 17.22
C MET A 114 1.09 20.86 18.74
N LYS A 115 1.57 21.79 19.57
CA LYS A 115 1.35 21.81 21.02
C LYS A 115 0.18 22.70 21.44
N GLU A 116 -0.48 23.37 20.50
CA GLU A 116 -1.67 24.17 20.80
C GLU A 116 -2.84 23.26 21.18
N PRO A 117 -3.59 23.58 22.25
CA PRO A 117 -4.70 22.74 22.73
C PRO A 117 -5.75 22.47 21.64
N GLU A 118 -6.04 23.44 20.79
CA GLU A 118 -6.99 23.33 19.66
C GLU A 118 -6.52 22.31 18.64
N VAL A 119 -5.23 22.29 18.31
CA VAL A 119 -4.65 21.33 17.35
C VAL A 119 -4.67 19.91 17.93
N VAL A 120 -4.29 19.77 19.21
CA VAL A 120 -4.33 18.47 19.88
C VAL A 120 -5.78 17.96 20.00
N ALA A 121 -6.75 18.83 20.25
CA ALA A 121 -8.17 18.49 20.26
C ALA A 121 -8.65 18.06 18.86
N MET A 122 -8.25 18.77 17.81
CA MET A 122 -8.56 18.39 16.41
C MET A 122 -7.98 17.03 16.06
N MET A 123 -6.76 16.72 16.44
CA MET A 123 -6.17 15.38 16.25
C MET A 123 -6.99 14.31 16.96
N GLN A 124 -7.48 14.58 18.18
CA GLN A 124 -8.34 13.65 18.90
C GLN A 124 -9.68 13.43 18.21
N GLU A 125 -10.30 14.47 17.66
CA GLU A 125 -11.55 14.33 16.90
C GLU A 125 -11.33 13.53 15.63
N PHE A 126 -10.22 13.78 14.94
CA PHE A 126 -9.83 13.02 13.77
C PHE A 126 -9.61 11.54 14.11
N GLY A 127 -8.88 11.24 15.19
CA GLY A 127 -8.69 9.86 15.67
C GLY A 127 -10.03 9.16 15.97
N ARG A 128 -10.98 9.85 16.61
CA ARG A 128 -12.34 9.34 16.83
C ARG A 128 -13.09 9.08 15.51
N TYR A 129 -13.05 10.05 14.59
CA TYR A 129 -13.69 9.88 13.27
C TYR A 129 -13.13 8.64 12.54
N MET A 130 -11.81 8.45 12.59
CA MET A 130 -11.17 7.27 12.00
C MET A 130 -11.63 5.98 12.68
N ALA A 131 -11.74 5.97 14.03
CA ALA A 131 -12.22 4.82 14.79
C ALA A 131 -13.67 4.44 14.44
N ASP A 132 -14.52 5.44 14.31
CA ASP A 132 -15.95 5.25 14.06
C ASP A 132 -16.25 4.88 12.59
N THR A 133 -15.41 5.35 11.67
CA THR A 133 -15.64 5.17 10.22
C THR A 133 -14.93 3.92 9.68
N PHE A 134 -13.76 3.60 10.19
CA PHE A 134 -12.92 2.53 9.69
C PHE A 134 -12.66 1.50 10.80
N ASN A 135 -12.77 0.23 10.44
CA ASN A 135 -12.46 -0.85 11.37
C ASN A 135 -10.94 -1.07 11.40
N TYR A 136 -10.23 -0.31 12.22
CA TYR A 136 -8.79 -0.46 12.43
C TYR A 136 -8.48 -0.93 13.86
N GLY A 137 -7.33 -1.56 14.04
CA GLY A 137 -7.00 -2.24 15.29
C GLY A 137 -6.59 -1.32 16.45
N GLY A 138 -6.10 -0.11 16.16
CA GLY A 138 -5.69 0.86 17.18
C GLY A 138 -4.86 2.01 16.63
N THR A 139 -4.70 3.07 17.43
CA THR A 139 -3.92 4.26 17.10
C THR A 139 -2.81 4.50 18.11
N ARG A 140 -1.73 5.11 17.61
CA ARG A 140 -0.74 5.82 18.41
C ARG A 140 -0.83 7.30 18.04
N GLU A 141 -1.26 8.13 18.97
CA GLU A 141 -1.51 9.54 18.70
C GLU A 141 -1.10 10.42 19.89
N ILE A 142 -0.68 11.67 19.60
CA ILE A 142 -0.27 12.66 20.60
C ILE A 142 -1.38 12.91 21.64
N PRO A 143 -2.66 13.06 21.28
CA PRO A 143 -3.74 13.26 22.26
C PRO A 143 -3.84 12.13 23.29
N HIS A 144 -3.65 10.88 22.87
CA HIS A 144 -3.66 9.75 23.79
C HIS A 144 -2.45 9.78 24.73
N LEU A 145 -1.28 10.08 24.19
CA LEU A 145 -0.05 10.23 24.99
C LEU A 145 -0.21 11.33 26.04
N VAL A 146 -0.64 12.53 25.65
CA VAL A 146 -0.83 13.68 26.55
C VAL A 146 -1.81 13.34 27.67
N ARG A 147 -2.96 12.73 27.36
CA ARG A 147 -3.94 12.33 28.38
C ARG A 147 -3.39 11.28 29.36
N SER A 148 -2.66 10.31 28.82
CA SER A 148 -2.09 9.24 29.63
C SER A 148 -1.04 9.77 30.61
N ILE A 149 -0.15 10.63 30.15
CA ILE A 149 0.89 11.24 30.97
C ILE A 149 0.27 12.21 31.98
N ASN A 150 -0.69 13.05 31.58
CA ASN A 150 -1.40 13.95 32.48
C ASN A 150 -2.06 13.17 33.63
N ARG A 151 -2.70 12.05 33.32
CA ARG A 151 -3.29 11.15 34.35
C ARG A 151 -2.23 10.56 35.27
N LEU A 152 -1.11 10.05 34.74
CA LEU A 152 -0.02 9.47 35.54
C LEU A 152 0.55 10.48 36.53
N TYR A 153 0.72 11.75 36.13
CA TYR A 153 1.19 12.81 37.02
C TYR A 153 0.22 13.16 38.13
N HIS A 154 -1.04 12.79 37.99
CA HIS A 154 -2.07 12.98 39.01
C HIS A 154 -2.42 11.64 39.70
N TYR A 155 -1.42 10.84 39.98
CA TYR A 155 -1.54 9.57 40.71
C TYR A 155 -2.51 8.58 40.09
N ASP A 156 -2.54 8.54 38.74
CA ASP A 156 -3.40 7.67 37.96
C ASP A 156 -4.93 7.94 38.15
N ASP A 157 -5.30 9.14 38.60
CA ASP A 157 -6.70 9.53 38.75
C ASP A 157 -7.36 9.71 37.37
N PRO A 158 -8.40 8.95 37.05
CA PRO A 158 -9.08 9.01 35.74
C PRO A 158 -9.65 10.38 35.38
N ARG A 159 -9.94 11.24 36.35
CA ARG A 159 -10.43 12.60 36.14
C ARG A 159 -9.43 13.48 35.41
N TRP A 160 -8.15 13.14 35.44
CA TRP A 160 -7.07 13.84 34.78
C TRP A 160 -6.73 13.25 33.39
N SER A 161 -7.48 12.28 32.91
CA SER A 161 -7.36 11.76 31.55
C SER A 161 -7.97 12.74 30.52
N LEU A 162 -7.46 13.98 30.50
CA LEU A 162 -7.93 15.06 29.64
C LEU A 162 -6.73 15.80 29.03
N ILE A 163 -7.00 16.51 27.92
CA ILE A 163 -6.01 17.38 27.29
C ILE A 163 -5.95 18.68 28.09
N PRO A 164 -4.75 19.11 28.53
CA PRO A 164 -4.59 20.42 29.17
C PRO A 164 -5.04 21.56 28.28
N THR A 165 -5.55 22.63 28.90
CA THR A 165 -6.07 23.80 28.19
C THR A 165 -5.01 24.82 27.79
N SER A 166 -3.76 24.64 28.21
CA SER A 166 -2.66 25.53 27.85
C SER A 166 -1.59 24.80 27.05
N GLN A 167 -1.02 25.49 26.07
CA GLN A 167 0.12 25.00 25.27
C GLN A 167 1.33 24.65 26.13
N LYS A 168 1.56 25.45 27.21
CA LYS A 168 2.66 25.21 28.16
C LYS A 168 2.50 23.90 28.91
N ASP A 169 1.28 23.57 29.33
CA ASP A 169 1.03 22.33 30.09
C ASP A 169 1.12 21.09 29.17
N ILE A 170 0.67 21.22 27.91
CA ILE A 170 0.88 20.18 26.90
C ILE A 170 2.38 19.99 26.67
N GLY A 171 3.13 21.09 26.49
CA GLY A 171 4.59 21.03 26.32
C GLY A 171 5.30 20.41 27.53
N ASN A 172 4.89 20.73 28.74
CA ASN A 172 5.41 20.13 29.96
C ASN A 172 5.10 18.63 30.01
N THR A 173 3.88 18.22 29.67
CA THR A 173 3.48 16.81 29.64
C THR A 173 4.34 16.00 28.66
N LEU A 174 4.58 16.54 27.46
CA LEU A 174 5.45 15.90 26.46
C LEU A 174 6.91 15.86 26.89
N PHE A 175 7.41 16.94 27.52
CA PHE A 175 8.76 16.98 28.09
C PHE A 175 8.93 15.93 29.21
N MET A 176 7.93 15.77 30.05
CA MET A 176 7.95 14.77 31.12
C MET A 176 7.96 13.33 30.57
N TYR A 177 7.25 13.09 29.47
CA TYR A 177 7.31 11.82 28.76
C TYR A 177 8.73 11.51 28.28
N GLU A 178 9.36 12.47 27.62
CA GLU A 178 10.74 12.34 27.12
C GLU A 178 11.75 12.16 28.26
N ALA A 179 11.62 12.97 29.33
CA ALA A 179 12.52 12.91 30.49
C ALA A 179 12.38 11.61 31.30
N GLY A 180 11.21 10.98 31.27
CA GLY A 180 10.94 9.70 31.94
C GLY A 180 11.25 8.47 31.09
N ALA A 181 11.61 8.65 29.85
CA ALA A 181 11.88 7.56 28.94
C ALA A 181 13.22 6.87 29.24
N ALA A 182 13.28 5.57 29.00
CA ALA A 182 14.51 4.78 29.17
C ALA A 182 15.60 5.12 28.15
N MET A 183 15.22 5.69 27.01
CA MET A 183 16.11 6.11 25.92
C MET A 183 15.72 7.53 25.47
N PRO A 184 16.72 8.39 25.17
CA PRO A 184 16.45 9.71 24.60
C PRO A 184 15.82 9.58 23.21
N GLY A 185 14.94 10.55 22.85
CA GLY A 185 14.36 10.62 21.52
C GLY A 185 13.09 9.80 21.32
N VAL A 186 12.50 9.23 22.36
CA VAL A 186 11.23 8.45 22.25
C VAL A 186 10.08 9.32 21.74
N ILE A 187 10.11 10.63 22.01
CA ILE A 187 9.10 11.58 21.54
C ILE A 187 9.14 11.73 20.00
N LEU A 188 10.30 11.49 19.35
CA LEU A 188 10.45 11.59 17.89
C LEU A 188 9.65 10.53 17.14
N GLU A 189 9.16 9.48 17.82
CA GLU A 189 8.19 8.55 17.22
C GLU A 189 6.82 9.20 16.99
N TYR A 190 6.52 10.31 17.66
CA TYR A 190 5.22 10.98 17.64
C TYR A 190 5.27 12.36 17.00
N MET A 191 6.36 13.10 17.14
CA MET A 191 6.47 14.47 16.63
C MET A 191 7.92 14.88 16.43
N ASP A 192 8.15 15.75 15.44
CA ASP A 192 9.39 16.49 15.31
C ASP A 192 9.41 17.65 16.32
N LEU A 193 10.59 17.93 16.86
CA LEU A 193 10.77 18.98 17.87
C LEU A 193 11.27 20.31 17.30
N GLU A 194 11.60 20.36 15.98
CA GLU A 194 12.08 21.56 15.27
C GLU A 194 10.97 22.56 14.94
#